data_ac057e26b835bea46b6f66fec88accf6
#
_entry.id   ac057e26b835bea46b6f66fec88accf6
#
_cell.length_a   1.000
_cell.length_b   1.000
_cell.length_c   1.000
_cell.angle_alpha   90.00
_cell.angle_beta   90.00
_cell.angle_gamma   90.00
#
_symmetry.space_group_name_H-M   'P 1'
#
loop_
_entity.id
_entity.type
_entity.pdbx_description
1 polymer ?
#
loop_
_entity_poly.entity_id
_entity_poly.type
_entity_poly.pdbx_seq_one_letter_code
_entity_poly.pdbx_strand_id
1 'polypeptide(L)'
;FRQQIINLKYTHKNDVDEIQNVLKSMKCQNCLLDSVKEKCNCEFKNFQTIGIIESWFPEKRGIPRQGTLCSDSKGILILHSSVVNNPSYALDGLEEFSHMWIIYHFHKTDSNHVRTKIAPPKLNGEKVGVFSSRSPHRPCPIGLSVVKIDKISGVCY
;
A
#
# COMPACT_ATOMS: atom_id res chain seq x y z
N PHE A 1 -28.12 -40.57 17.61
CA PHE A 1 -27.39 -40.30 16.34
C PHE A 1 -28.15 -39.31 15.45
N ARG A 2 -29.44 -39.57 15.15
CA ARG A 2 -30.28 -38.70 14.28
C ARG A 2 -30.45 -37.31 14.87
N GLN A 3 -30.71 -37.17 16.17
CA GLN A 3 -30.84 -35.90 16.87
C GLN A 3 -29.57 -35.10 16.90
N GLN A 4 -28.42 -35.77 17.04
CA GLN A 4 -27.08 -35.11 17.01
C GLN A 4 -26.79 -34.51 15.65
N ILE A 5 -27.15 -35.20 14.57
CA ILE A 5 -26.99 -34.68 13.19
C ILE A 5 -27.87 -33.43 12.95
N ILE A 6 -29.11 -33.45 13.49
CA ILE A 6 -30.04 -32.29 13.37
C ILE A 6 -29.45 -31.11 14.13
N ASN A 7 -28.96 -31.30 15.35
CA ASN A 7 -28.35 -30.23 16.14
C ASN A 7 -27.08 -29.67 15.46
N LEU A 8 -26.22 -30.53 14.91
CA LEU A 8 -25.03 -30.11 14.16
C LEU A 8 -25.38 -29.29 12.91
N LYS A 9 -26.42 -29.66 12.20
CA LYS A 9 -26.89 -28.89 11.04
C LYS A 9 -27.44 -27.53 11.45
N TYR A 10 -28.11 -27.46 12.59
CA TYR A 10 -28.68 -26.20 13.08
C TYR A 10 -27.57 -25.26 13.58
N THR A 11 -26.61 -25.75 14.34
CA THR A 11 -25.43 -24.93 14.77
C THR A 11 -24.65 -24.45 13.57
N HIS A 12 -24.33 -25.31 12.62
CA HIS A 12 -23.59 -24.94 11.42
C HIS A 12 -24.33 -23.86 10.59
N LYS A 13 -25.66 -23.95 10.49
CA LYS A 13 -26.45 -22.92 9.81
C LYS A 13 -26.35 -21.58 10.53
N ASN A 14 -26.46 -21.57 11.85
CA ASN A 14 -26.35 -20.34 12.64
C ASN A 14 -24.95 -19.71 12.52
N ASP A 15 -23.90 -20.52 12.55
CA ASP A 15 -22.52 -20.07 12.37
C ASP A 15 -22.31 -19.43 10.98
N VAL A 16 -22.87 -20.03 9.93
CA VAL A 16 -22.82 -19.47 8.58
C VAL A 16 -23.59 -18.15 8.48
N ASP A 17 -24.77 -18.07 9.09
CA ASP A 17 -25.57 -16.84 9.11
C ASP A 17 -24.86 -15.71 9.89
N GLU A 18 -24.19 -16.05 11.00
CA GLU A 18 -23.39 -15.09 11.77
C GLU A 18 -22.18 -14.59 10.97
N ILE A 19 -21.42 -15.49 10.32
CA ILE A 19 -20.31 -15.12 9.43
C ILE A 19 -20.81 -14.23 8.29
N GLN A 20 -21.96 -14.54 7.69
CA GLN A 20 -22.51 -13.70 6.63
C GLN A 20 -22.92 -12.31 7.13
N ASN A 21 -23.43 -12.20 8.34
CA ASN A 21 -23.78 -10.92 8.96
C ASN A 21 -22.54 -10.09 9.27
N VAL A 22 -21.48 -10.73 9.78
CA VAL A 22 -20.18 -10.07 10.00
C VAL A 22 -19.59 -9.59 8.68
N LEU A 23 -19.62 -10.42 7.64
CA LEU A 23 -19.13 -10.05 6.30
C LEU A 23 -19.95 -8.89 5.69
N LYS A 24 -21.28 -8.84 5.93
CA LYS A 24 -22.12 -7.71 5.51
C LYS A 24 -21.78 -6.44 6.27
N SER A 25 -21.48 -6.54 7.57
CA SER A 25 -21.08 -5.39 8.39
C SER A 25 -19.69 -4.85 8.05
N MET A 26 -18.82 -5.69 7.50
CA MET A 26 -17.49 -5.31 7.00
C MET A 26 -17.54 -4.61 5.64
N LYS A 27 -18.68 -4.61 4.94
CA LYS A 27 -18.84 -3.83 3.72
C LYS A 27 -18.88 -2.34 4.07
N CYS A 28 -18.08 -1.55 3.36
CA CYS A 28 -18.14 -0.10 3.45
C CYS A 28 -19.60 0.37 3.30
N GLN A 29 -20.07 1.19 4.24
CA GLN A 29 -21.46 1.70 4.24
C GLN A 29 -21.84 2.37 2.91
N ASN A 30 -20.88 2.95 2.19
CA ASN A 30 -21.08 3.55 0.88
C ASN A 30 -21.23 2.53 -0.27
N CYS A 31 -20.88 1.25 -0.05
CA CYS A 31 -21.02 0.18 -1.04
C CYS A 31 -22.36 -0.57 -0.93
N LEU A 32 -23.21 -0.25 0.05
CA LEU A 32 -24.50 -0.91 0.29
C LEU A 32 -25.64 -0.34 -0.55
N LEU A 33 -25.43 0.79 -1.24
CA LEU A 33 -26.40 1.38 -2.15
C LEU A 33 -26.19 0.82 -3.57
N ASP A 34 -26.88 -0.29 -3.87
CA ASP A 34 -26.90 -0.95 -5.19
C ASP A 34 -27.44 -0.08 -6.34
N SER A 35 -27.81 1.16 -6.09
CA SER A 35 -28.40 2.06 -7.08
C SER A 35 -27.46 3.09 -7.68
N VAL A 36 -26.22 3.19 -7.22
CA VAL A 36 -25.27 4.17 -7.75
C VAL A 36 -24.03 3.46 -8.30
N LYS A 37 -23.97 3.34 -9.63
CA LYS A 37 -22.74 3.04 -10.38
C LYS A 37 -21.72 4.20 -10.27
N GLU A 38 -21.79 5.00 -9.25
CA GLU A 38 -20.80 5.99 -8.92
C GLU A 38 -19.62 5.27 -8.29
N LYS A 39 -18.46 5.51 -8.88
CA LYS A 39 -17.14 5.10 -8.45
C LYS A 39 -17.12 5.03 -6.93
N CYS A 40 -16.96 3.84 -6.38
CA CYS A 40 -16.66 3.70 -4.96
C CYS A 40 -15.40 4.51 -4.71
N ASN A 41 -15.58 5.74 -4.28
CA ASN A 41 -14.52 6.61 -3.81
C ASN A 41 -14.19 6.13 -2.38
N CYS A 42 -13.74 4.88 -2.30
CA CYS A 42 -13.05 4.40 -1.12
C CYS A 42 -11.73 5.15 -1.09
N GLU A 43 -11.84 6.44 -0.80
CA GLU A 43 -10.67 7.24 -0.50
C GLU A 43 -10.00 6.56 0.67
N PHE A 44 -8.74 6.25 0.51
CA PHE A 44 -7.82 6.01 1.61
C PHE A 44 -7.69 7.33 2.41
N LYS A 45 -8.82 7.83 2.93
CA LYS A 45 -8.95 9.12 3.61
C LYS A 45 -8.11 9.20 4.89
N ASN A 46 -7.55 8.07 5.33
CA ASN A 46 -6.91 7.98 6.64
C ASN A 46 -5.40 7.76 6.60
N PHE A 47 -4.77 7.69 5.42
CA PHE A 47 -3.30 7.64 5.37
C PHE A 47 -2.73 9.05 5.22
N GLN A 48 -2.33 9.61 6.35
CA GLN A 48 -1.61 10.86 6.35
C GLN A 48 -0.15 10.62 5.92
N THR A 49 0.32 11.41 4.96
CA THR A 49 1.73 11.40 4.56
C THR A 49 2.57 11.97 5.71
N ILE A 50 3.53 11.20 6.20
CA ILE A 50 4.41 11.58 7.31
C ILE A 50 5.68 12.29 6.84
N GLY A 51 6.00 12.23 5.56
CA GLY A 51 7.21 12.83 5.02
C GLY A 51 7.33 12.65 3.51
N ILE A 52 8.42 13.15 2.97
CA ILE A 52 8.79 13.03 1.56
C ILE A 52 10.10 12.28 1.42
N ILE A 53 10.26 11.59 0.29
CA ILE A 53 11.49 10.89 -0.06
C ILE A 53 12.15 11.67 -1.20
N GLU A 54 13.33 12.21 -0.92
CA GLU A 54 14.19 12.79 -1.93
C GLU A 54 15.18 11.75 -2.44
N SER A 55 15.39 11.69 -3.75
CA SER A 55 16.34 10.77 -4.37
C SER A 55 17.13 11.47 -5.45
N TRP A 56 18.22 10.85 -5.87
CA TRP A 56 19.08 11.36 -6.94
C TRP A 56 18.41 11.31 -8.33
N PHE A 57 17.24 10.73 -8.42
CA PHE A 57 16.50 10.59 -9.68
C PHE A 57 15.49 11.73 -9.82
N PRO A 58 15.81 12.81 -10.57
CA PRO A 58 14.89 13.95 -10.75
C PRO A 58 13.69 13.58 -11.62
N GLU A 59 13.88 12.62 -12.51
CA GLU A 59 12.88 12.21 -13.49
C GLU A 59 12.47 10.74 -13.28
N LYS A 60 11.29 10.42 -13.81
CA LYS A 60 10.72 9.07 -13.78
C LYS A 60 11.44 8.07 -14.71
N ARG A 61 12.21 8.56 -15.68
CA ARG A 61 12.99 7.73 -16.61
C ARG A 61 14.32 7.32 -15.96
N GLY A 62 14.71 6.06 -16.14
CA GLY A 62 15.97 5.56 -15.63
C GLY A 62 15.99 5.16 -14.15
N ILE A 63 14.88 5.34 -13.43
CA ILE A 63 14.79 4.91 -12.03
C ILE A 63 14.84 3.38 -11.96
N PRO A 64 15.74 2.79 -11.15
CA PRO A 64 15.78 1.36 -10.92
C PRO A 64 14.44 0.93 -10.28
N ARG A 65 13.83 -0.12 -10.82
CA ARG A 65 12.50 -0.58 -10.39
C ARG A 65 12.50 -1.32 -9.06
N GLN A 66 13.67 -1.66 -8.57
CA GLN A 66 13.92 -2.26 -7.27
C GLN A 66 15.23 -1.70 -6.73
N GLY A 67 15.29 -1.39 -5.45
CA GLY A 67 16.51 -0.91 -4.80
C GLY A 67 17.71 -1.87 -4.95
N THR A 68 17.43 -3.17 -5.05
CA THR A 68 18.46 -4.20 -5.28
C THR A 68 19.16 -4.12 -6.65
N LEU A 69 18.59 -3.39 -7.62
CA LEU A 69 19.21 -3.20 -8.94
C LEU A 69 20.25 -2.08 -8.95
N CYS A 70 20.27 -1.25 -7.93
CA CYS A 70 21.23 -0.16 -7.78
C CYS A 70 21.54 -0.01 -6.29
N SER A 71 22.53 -0.77 -5.82
CA SER A 71 22.95 -0.82 -4.41
C SER A 71 23.42 0.54 -3.89
N ASP A 72 23.97 1.37 -4.78
CA ASP A 72 24.54 2.67 -4.46
C ASP A 72 23.50 3.80 -4.46
N SER A 73 22.25 3.47 -4.85
CA SER A 73 21.17 4.45 -4.83
C SER A 73 20.78 4.77 -3.40
N LYS A 74 20.92 6.04 -3.05
CA LYS A 74 20.55 6.59 -1.75
C LYS A 74 19.36 7.52 -1.89
N GLY A 75 18.55 7.61 -0.84
CA GLY A 75 17.47 8.58 -0.71
C GLY A 75 17.46 9.17 0.69
N ILE A 76 16.90 10.33 0.84
CA ILE A 76 16.71 11.01 2.11
C ILE A 76 15.21 11.02 2.39
N LEU A 77 14.82 10.46 3.53
CA LEU A 77 13.45 10.57 4.05
C LEU A 77 13.38 11.78 4.98
N ILE A 78 12.58 12.77 4.60
CA ILE A 78 12.36 13.99 5.36
C ILE A 78 10.97 13.91 6.00
N LEU A 79 10.91 13.94 7.32
CA LEU A 79 9.64 13.94 8.06
C LEU A 79 9.04 15.35 8.08
N HIS A 80 7.72 15.43 7.95
CA HIS A 80 7.00 16.70 8.08
C HIS A 80 6.83 17.07 9.56
N SER A 81 7.34 18.22 9.94
CA SER A 81 7.20 18.77 11.31
C SER A 81 5.74 19.03 11.69
N SER A 82 4.87 19.26 10.71
CA SER A 82 3.42 19.41 10.92
C SER A 82 2.71 18.13 11.36
N VAL A 83 3.32 16.97 11.12
CA VAL A 83 2.74 15.65 11.47
C VAL A 83 3.42 15.08 12.71
N VAL A 84 4.72 15.28 12.81
CA VAL A 84 5.55 14.78 13.92
C VAL A 84 6.15 15.97 14.64
N ASN A 85 5.59 16.34 15.79
CA ASN A 85 6.01 17.52 16.56
C ASN A 85 7.47 17.47 17.00
N ASN A 86 8.00 16.29 17.27
CA ASN A 86 9.41 16.09 17.62
C ASN A 86 9.96 14.87 16.88
N PRO A 87 10.49 15.06 15.66
CA PRO A 87 11.06 13.97 14.87
C PRO A 87 12.18 13.21 15.56
N SER A 88 13.00 13.89 16.38
CA SER A 88 14.10 13.24 17.09
C SER A 88 13.61 12.17 18.06
N TYR A 89 12.52 12.45 18.78
CA TYR A 89 11.93 11.45 19.68
C TYR A 89 11.21 10.33 18.92
N ALA A 90 10.59 10.66 17.78
CA ALA A 90 9.92 9.65 16.96
C ALA A 90 10.89 8.68 16.28
N LEU A 91 12.14 9.08 16.12
CA LEU A 91 13.20 8.28 15.49
C LEU A 91 14.10 7.60 16.53
N ASP A 92 13.90 7.88 17.82
CA ASP A 92 14.71 7.31 18.91
C ASP A 92 14.62 5.78 18.89
N GLY A 93 15.76 5.10 19.00
CA GLY A 93 15.87 3.65 18.93
C GLY A 93 15.83 3.06 17.51
N LEU A 94 15.57 3.87 16.47
CA LEU A 94 15.55 3.37 15.09
C LEU A 94 16.97 3.04 14.59
N GLU A 95 18.00 3.61 15.17
CA GLU A 95 19.41 3.31 14.88
C GLU A 95 19.83 1.88 15.24
N GLU A 96 19.07 1.21 16.10
CA GLU A 96 19.32 -0.19 16.44
C GLU A 96 18.89 -1.16 15.31
N PHE A 97 18.12 -0.67 14.35
CA PHE A 97 17.64 -1.46 13.22
C PHE A 97 18.52 -1.27 11.99
N SER A 98 18.82 -2.35 11.31
CA SER A 98 19.59 -2.30 10.06
C SER A 98 18.76 -1.91 8.84
N HIS A 99 17.46 -2.18 8.85
CA HIS A 99 16.55 -1.96 7.74
C HIS A 99 15.19 -1.49 8.24
N MET A 100 14.45 -0.80 7.35
CA MET A 100 13.06 -0.40 7.61
C MET A 100 12.19 -0.66 6.38
N TRP A 101 10.88 -0.81 6.63
CA TRP A 101 9.87 -0.83 5.59
C TRP A 101 9.41 0.59 5.30
N ILE A 102 9.37 0.95 4.02
CA ILE A 102 8.82 2.23 3.56
C ILE A 102 7.59 1.95 2.70
N ILE A 103 6.47 2.55 3.08
CA ILE A 103 5.25 2.62 2.27
C ILE A 103 5.22 4.01 1.65
N TYR A 104 5.10 4.10 0.33
CA TYR A 104 5.12 5.38 -0.37
C TYR A 104 4.08 5.45 -1.49
N HIS A 105 3.65 6.65 -1.80
CA HIS A 105 2.72 6.93 -2.87
C HIS A 105 3.45 7.35 -4.14
N PHE A 106 3.10 6.73 -5.27
CA PHE A 106 3.63 7.12 -6.58
C PHE A 106 2.88 8.34 -7.11
N HIS A 107 3.30 9.54 -6.71
CA HIS A 107 2.64 10.80 -7.05
C HIS A 107 2.89 11.28 -8.49
N LYS A 108 3.99 10.84 -9.13
CA LYS A 108 4.35 11.22 -10.51
C LYS A 108 3.74 10.31 -11.58
N THR A 109 2.66 9.60 -11.26
CA THR A 109 1.95 8.76 -12.23
C THR A 109 0.87 9.58 -12.91
N ASP A 110 1.21 10.24 -14.00
CA ASP A 110 0.36 11.23 -14.73
C ASP A 110 -0.85 10.64 -15.44
N SER A 111 -1.17 9.38 -15.25
CA SER A 111 -2.29 8.77 -15.95
C SER A 111 -3.51 8.65 -15.04
N ASN A 112 -4.54 9.41 -15.36
CA ASN A 112 -5.89 9.27 -14.77
C ASN A 112 -6.55 7.95 -15.17
N HIS A 113 -5.88 7.11 -15.94
CA HIS A 113 -6.41 5.87 -16.48
C HIS A 113 -5.71 4.66 -15.85
N VAL A 114 -6.49 3.81 -15.17
CA VAL A 114 -6.02 2.52 -14.69
C VAL A 114 -5.81 1.60 -15.88
N ARG A 115 -4.56 1.18 -16.10
CA ARG A 115 -4.25 0.22 -17.15
C ARG A 115 -4.52 -1.19 -16.63
N THR A 116 -5.39 -1.93 -17.27
CA THR A 116 -5.70 -3.32 -16.90
C THR A 116 -4.59 -4.30 -17.28
N LYS A 117 -3.86 -4.00 -18.38
CA LYS A 117 -2.70 -4.77 -18.84
C LYS A 117 -1.50 -3.88 -19.07
N ILE A 118 -0.34 -4.36 -18.72
CA ILE A 118 0.95 -3.68 -18.91
C ILE A 118 1.97 -4.65 -19.50
N ALA A 119 3.00 -4.12 -20.16
CA ALA A 119 4.13 -4.90 -20.66
C ALA A 119 5.35 -4.67 -19.76
N PRO A 120 5.68 -5.58 -18.84
CA PRO A 120 6.89 -5.47 -18.05
C PRO A 120 8.12 -5.63 -18.93
N PRO A 121 9.21 -4.88 -18.70
CA PRO A 121 10.39 -4.91 -19.57
C PRO A 121 11.08 -6.28 -19.64
N LYS A 122 10.97 -7.09 -18.57
CA LYS A 122 11.58 -8.42 -18.53
C LYS A 122 10.80 -9.48 -19.34
N LEU A 123 9.60 -9.17 -19.82
CA LEU A 123 8.75 -10.08 -20.55
C LEU A 123 8.73 -9.80 -22.07
N ASN A 124 9.76 -9.12 -22.60
CA ASN A 124 9.94 -8.93 -24.05
C ASN A 124 8.69 -8.47 -24.81
N GLY A 125 7.87 -7.62 -24.17
CA GLY A 125 6.63 -7.09 -24.76
C GLY A 125 5.37 -7.89 -24.46
N GLU A 126 5.45 -9.04 -23.82
CA GLU A 126 4.28 -9.77 -23.36
C GLU A 126 3.50 -8.96 -22.33
N LYS A 127 2.17 -8.91 -22.50
CA LYS A 127 1.28 -8.14 -21.64
C LYS A 127 0.70 -9.03 -20.55
N VAL A 128 0.87 -8.60 -19.30
CA VAL A 128 0.31 -9.23 -18.10
C VAL A 128 -0.68 -8.31 -17.42
N GLY A 129 -1.52 -8.86 -16.55
CA GLY A 129 -2.44 -8.07 -15.73
C GLY A 129 -1.67 -7.11 -14.81
N VAL A 130 -2.22 -5.92 -14.55
CA VAL A 130 -1.56 -4.92 -13.71
C VAL A 130 -1.29 -5.44 -12.31
N PHE A 131 -2.18 -6.26 -11.76
CA PHE A 131 -2.04 -6.81 -10.40
C PHE A 131 -1.00 -7.92 -10.27
N SER A 132 -0.62 -8.56 -11.38
CA SER A 132 0.50 -9.52 -11.42
C SER A 132 1.86 -8.84 -11.61
N SER A 133 1.93 -7.54 -11.46
CA SER A 133 3.14 -6.73 -11.66
C SER A 133 3.32 -5.71 -10.55
N ARG A 134 4.47 -5.05 -10.53
CA ARG A 134 4.77 -3.91 -9.64
C ARG A 134 4.52 -2.55 -10.30
N SER A 135 3.71 -2.50 -11.34
CA SER A 135 3.41 -1.25 -12.03
C SER A 135 2.68 -0.26 -11.10
N PRO A 136 3.04 1.02 -11.12
CA PRO A 136 2.33 2.05 -10.38
C PRO A 136 0.99 2.45 -11.01
N HIS A 137 0.69 1.99 -12.25
CA HIS A 137 -0.56 2.31 -12.96
C HIS A 137 -1.74 1.47 -12.45
N ARG A 138 -2.00 1.54 -11.16
CA ARG A 138 -3.08 0.81 -10.47
C ARG A 138 -3.97 1.79 -9.70
N PRO A 139 -5.19 1.37 -9.28
CA PRO A 139 -6.13 2.26 -8.58
C PRO A 139 -5.54 2.93 -7.34
N CYS A 140 -4.76 2.18 -6.54
CA CYS A 140 -4.00 2.71 -5.42
C CYS A 140 -2.51 2.57 -5.74
N PRO A 141 -1.84 3.63 -6.20
CA PRO A 141 -0.45 3.59 -6.62
C PRO A 141 0.49 3.66 -5.39
N ILE A 142 0.43 2.63 -4.56
CA ILE A 142 1.27 2.47 -3.37
C ILE A 142 2.43 1.54 -3.68
N GLY A 143 3.63 1.93 -3.25
CA GLY A 143 4.84 1.12 -3.27
C GLY A 143 5.25 0.71 -1.86
N LEU A 144 5.89 -0.44 -1.77
CA LEU A 144 6.47 -0.97 -0.55
C LEU A 144 7.91 -1.39 -0.84
N SER A 145 8.84 -0.90 -0.03
CA SER A 145 10.26 -1.26 -0.15
C SER A 145 10.88 -1.50 1.21
N VAL A 146 11.79 -2.46 1.27
CA VAL A 146 12.74 -2.60 2.38
C VAL A 146 13.99 -1.81 2.00
N VAL A 147 14.41 -0.92 2.88
CA VAL A 147 15.61 -0.12 2.67
C VAL A 147 16.55 -0.27 3.85
N LYS A 148 17.87 -0.26 3.58
CA LYS A 148 18.88 -0.22 4.61
C LYS A 148 18.93 1.18 5.21
N ILE A 149 19.05 1.26 6.52
CA ILE A 149 19.27 2.52 7.23
C ILE A 149 20.76 2.81 7.17
N ASP A 150 21.15 3.94 6.59
CA ASP A 150 22.53 4.36 6.46
C ASP A 150 22.89 5.32 7.60
N LYS A 151 22.05 6.32 7.82
CA LYS A 151 22.23 7.33 8.86
C LYS A 151 20.89 7.93 9.27
N ILE A 152 20.72 8.20 10.54
CA ILE A 152 19.61 8.96 11.10
C ILE A 152 20.15 10.30 11.58
N SER A 153 19.52 11.40 11.18
CA SER A 153 19.83 12.74 11.67
C SER A 153 18.55 13.39 12.19
N GLY A 154 18.57 13.78 13.44
CA GLY A 154 17.44 14.48 14.11
C GLY A 154 17.34 15.98 13.77
N VAL A 155 17.95 16.42 12.66
CA VAL A 155 17.91 17.83 12.25
C VAL A 155 16.61 18.08 11.52
N CYS A 156 15.72 18.87 12.11
CA CYS A 156 14.58 19.47 11.43
C CYS A 156 15.08 20.66 10.60
N TYR A 157 14.79 20.67 9.31
CA TYR A 157 14.90 21.83 8.44
C TYR A 157 13.56 22.52 8.32
#